data_a81cd24e3527004d9e76b876751c0bc2
#
_entry.id   a81cd24e3527004d9e76b876751c0bc2
#
_cell.length_a   1.000
_cell.length_b   1.000
_cell.length_c   1.000
_cell.angle_alpha   90.00
_cell.angle_beta   90.00
_cell.angle_gamma   90.00
#
_symmetry.space_group_name_H-M   'P 1'
#
loop_
_entity.id
_entity.type
_entity.pdbx_description
1 polymer ?
#
loop_
_entity_poly.entity_id
_entity_poly.type
_entity_poly.pdbx_seq_one_letter_code
_entity_poly.pdbx_strand_id
1 'polypeptide(L)'
;MHLAVLVSANKSRANRWHNGNMNEWNALEWAGAMAGEAGEACNAAKKLRRLELSIPSINLADRDLRTEHDARYQVAKECADTIIYALLLIERVGIDSECVLREVFNAKSEEYGFPERI
;
A
#
# COMPACT_ATOMS: atom_id res chain seq x y z
N MET A 1 13.14 9.36 -4.90
CA MET A 1 13.30 7.93 -4.58
C MET A 1 13.02 7.12 -5.84
N HIS A 2 13.89 6.17 -6.15
CA HIS A 2 13.65 5.25 -7.25
C HIS A 2 12.98 3.97 -6.76
N LEU A 3 12.07 3.41 -7.54
CA LEU A 3 11.32 2.19 -7.16
C LEU A 3 12.27 1.02 -6.82
N ALA A 4 13.33 0.83 -7.60
CA ALA A 4 14.31 -0.22 -7.34
C ALA A 4 14.97 -0.12 -5.95
N VAL A 5 15.21 1.09 -5.47
CA VAL A 5 15.75 1.32 -4.11
C VAL A 5 14.73 0.92 -3.06
N LEU A 6 13.47 1.31 -3.23
CA LEU A 6 12.40 0.91 -2.32
C LEU A 6 12.25 -0.62 -2.29
N VAL A 7 12.18 -1.26 -3.44
CA VAL A 7 12.03 -2.73 -3.56
C VAL A 7 13.18 -3.45 -2.85
N SER A 8 14.42 -3.04 -3.12
CA SER A 8 15.61 -3.65 -2.49
C SER A 8 15.59 -3.50 -0.96
N ALA A 9 15.34 -2.29 -0.47
CA ALA A 9 15.26 -2.02 0.97
C ALA A 9 14.11 -2.78 1.64
N ASN A 10 12.98 -2.86 0.97
CA ASN A 10 11.80 -3.56 1.45
C ASN A 10 12.04 -5.08 1.61
N LYS A 11 12.64 -5.70 0.60
CA LYS A 11 13.06 -7.10 0.66
C LYS A 11 14.05 -7.35 1.80
N SER A 12 15.05 -6.49 1.93
CA SER A 12 16.04 -6.61 3.01
C SER A 12 15.38 -6.54 4.38
N ARG A 13 14.47 -5.59 4.57
CA ARG A 13 13.71 -5.44 5.83
C ARG A 13 12.80 -6.65 6.10
N ALA A 14 12.08 -7.13 5.09
CA ALA A 14 11.21 -8.31 5.21
C ALA A 14 12.01 -9.55 5.58
N ASN A 15 13.18 -9.75 4.98
CA ASN A 15 14.07 -10.85 5.34
C ASN A 15 14.51 -10.79 6.82
N ARG A 16 14.82 -9.60 7.34
CA ARG A 16 15.18 -9.45 8.76
C ARG A 16 14.03 -9.81 9.69
N TRP A 17 12.81 -9.43 9.35
CA TRP A 17 11.61 -9.80 10.13
C TRP A 17 11.34 -11.30 10.13
N HIS A 18 11.69 -11.99 9.04
CA HIS A 18 11.47 -13.42 8.84
C HIS A 18 12.73 -14.26 9.07
N ASN A 19 13.55 -13.88 10.04
CA ASN A 19 14.76 -14.62 10.44
C ASN A 19 15.72 -14.93 9.27
N GLY A 20 15.84 -14.00 8.33
CA GLY A 20 16.69 -14.10 7.16
C GLY A 20 15.98 -14.58 5.89
N ASN A 21 14.70 -14.92 5.93
CA ASN A 21 14.00 -15.51 4.80
C ASN A 21 12.52 -15.06 4.69
N MET A 22 12.25 -14.02 3.91
CA MET A 22 10.89 -13.60 3.61
C MET A 22 10.06 -14.65 2.86
N ASN A 23 10.71 -15.66 2.27
CA ASN A 23 10.04 -16.73 1.55
C ASN A 23 9.43 -17.81 2.47
N GLU A 24 9.60 -17.71 3.78
CA GLU A 24 8.83 -18.51 4.75
C GLU A 24 7.33 -18.28 4.59
N TRP A 25 6.93 -17.05 4.27
CA TRP A 25 5.56 -16.77 3.88
C TRP A 25 5.36 -17.09 2.40
N ASN A 26 4.26 -17.75 2.09
CA ASN A 26 3.82 -17.98 0.72
C ASN A 26 3.09 -16.75 0.16
N ALA A 27 2.70 -16.82 -1.12
CA ALA A 27 2.00 -15.71 -1.78
C ALA A 27 0.67 -15.37 -1.08
N LEU A 28 -0.05 -16.36 -0.59
CA LEU A 28 -1.34 -16.14 0.08
C LEU A 28 -1.16 -15.39 1.42
N GLU A 29 -0.12 -15.69 2.17
CA GLU A 29 0.18 -15.00 3.43
C GLU A 29 0.57 -13.54 3.18
N TRP A 30 1.40 -13.27 2.17
CA TRP A 30 1.71 -11.89 1.77
C TRP A 30 0.49 -11.14 1.22
N ALA A 31 -0.39 -11.84 0.47
CA ALA A 31 -1.64 -11.25 -0.01
C ALA A 31 -2.58 -10.90 1.15
N GLY A 32 -2.65 -11.75 2.18
CA GLY A 32 -3.41 -11.46 3.40
C GLY A 32 -2.91 -10.23 4.14
N ALA A 33 -1.59 -10.06 4.25
CA ALA A 33 -0.98 -8.88 4.84
C ALA A 33 -1.33 -7.61 4.03
N MET A 34 -1.20 -7.66 2.71
CA MET A 34 -1.59 -6.56 1.81
C MET A 34 -3.08 -6.20 1.97
N ALA A 35 -3.96 -7.20 2.01
CA ALA A 35 -5.40 -6.98 2.21
C ALA A 35 -5.71 -6.33 3.55
N GLY A 36 -4.99 -6.70 4.61
CA GLY A 36 -5.08 -6.07 5.92
C GLY A 36 -4.77 -4.58 5.86
N GLU A 37 -3.67 -4.20 5.24
CA GLU A 37 -3.29 -2.78 5.07
C GLU A 37 -4.29 -2.02 4.17
N ALA A 38 -4.80 -2.65 3.12
CA ALA A 38 -5.86 -2.05 2.30
C ALA A 38 -7.14 -1.80 3.12
N GLY A 39 -7.49 -2.71 4.03
CA GLY A 39 -8.58 -2.52 4.99
C GLY A 39 -8.34 -1.36 5.94
N GLU A 40 -7.12 -1.17 6.44
CA GLU A 40 -6.72 -0.03 7.25
C GLU A 40 -6.87 1.29 6.46
N ALA A 41 -6.47 1.31 5.18
CA ALA A 41 -6.66 2.47 4.31
C ALA A 41 -8.15 2.81 4.13
N CYS A 42 -9.00 1.81 3.92
CA CYS A 42 -10.47 2.00 3.84
C CYS A 42 -11.03 2.56 5.15
N ASN A 43 -10.58 2.07 6.29
CA ASN A 43 -11.00 2.54 7.60
C ASN A 43 -10.56 4.00 7.84
N ALA A 44 -9.33 4.35 7.48
CA ALA A 44 -8.82 5.71 7.55
C ALA A 44 -9.62 6.67 6.66
N ALA A 45 -9.94 6.26 5.43
CA ALA A 45 -10.76 7.04 4.49
C ALA A 45 -12.19 7.26 5.02
N LYS A 46 -12.78 6.27 5.67
CA LYS A 46 -14.07 6.40 6.36
C LYS A 46 -14.02 7.45 7.46
N LYS A 47 -12.97 7.47 8.27
CA LYS A 47 -12.78 8.45 9.34
C LYS A 47 -12.61 9.87 8.77
N LEU A 48 -11.84 10.03 7.71
CA LEU A 48 -11.71 11.29 7.00
C LEU A 48 -13.08 11.79 6.51
N ARG A 49 -13.88 10.93 5.90
CA ARG A 49 -15.20 11.30 5.40
C ARG A 49 -16.13 11.75 6.52
N ARG A 50 -16.07 11.12 7.68
CA ARG A 50 -16.83 11.57 8.87
C ARG A 50 -16.43 12.97 9.30
N LEU A 51 -15.15 13.28 9.32
CA LEU A 51 -14.67 14.64 9.63
C LEU A 51 -15.18 15.67 8.62
N GLU A 52 -15.09 15.36 7.31
CA GLU A 52 -15.61 16.23 6.25
C GLU A 52 -17.11 16.51 6.40
N LEU A 53 -17.87 15.55 6.88
CA LEU A 53 -19.32 15.66 7.12
C LEU A 53 -19.68 16.16 8.52
N SER A 54 -18.69 16.50 9.34
CA SER A 54 -18.88 16.91 10.75
C SER A 54 -19.65 15.88 11.58
N ILE A 55 -19.46 14.59 11.29
CA ILE A 55 -20.08 13.50 12.07
C ILE A 55 -19.20 13.23 13.29
N PRO A 56 -19.75 13.30 14.52
CA PRO A 56 -18.98 13.01 15.73
C PRO A 56 -18.45 11.58 15.76
N SER A 57 -17.19 11.40 16.18
CA SER A 57 -16.67 10.08 16.47
C SER A 57 -17.04 9.66 17.88
N ILE A 58 -17.58 8.43 18.01
CA ILE A 58 -17.84 7.77 19.29
C ILE A 58 -16.68 6.89 19.73
N ASN A 59 -15.74 6.61 18.85
CA ASN A 59 -14.55 5.83 19.15
C ASN A 59 -13.47 6.74 19.74
N LEU A 60 -12.95 6.40 20.93
CA LEU A 60 -11.91 7.18 21.61
C LEU A 60 -10.62 7.27 20.79
N ALA A 61 -10.25 6.22 20.07
CA ALA A 61 -9.06 6.21 19.20
C ALA A 61 -9.15 7.24 18.06
N ASP A 62 -10.35 7.57 17.59
CA ASP A 62 -10.57 8.52 16.51
C ASP A 62 -10.48 9.99 16.98
N ARG A 63 -10.55 10.23 18.30
CA ARG A 63 -10.43 11.57 18.87
C ARG A 63 -9.05 12.18 18.76
N ASP A 64 -8.03 11.35 18.48
CA ASP A 64 -6.66 11.79 18.24
C ASP A 64 -6.48 12.40 16.85
N LEU A 65 -7.39 12.18 15.92
CA LEU A 65 -7.43 12.84 14.62
C LEU A 65 -8.00 14.26 14.79
N ARG A 66 -7.13 15.22 15.09
CA ARG A 66 -7.50 16.60 15.47
C ARG A 66 -7.93 17.45 14.29
N THR A 67 -7.46 17.14 13.06
CA THR A 67 -7.71 17.92 11.85
C THR A 67 -7.96 17.03 10.64
N GLU A 68 -8.60 17.60 9.60
CA GLU A 68 -8.71 16.91 8.31
C GLU A 68 -7.33 16.60 7.70
N HIS A 69 -6.33 17.44 7.95
CA HIS A 69 -4.96 17.20 7.50
C HIS A 69 -4.39 15.91 8.12
N ASP A 70 -4.55 15.74 9.42
CA ASP A 70 -4.12 14.51 10.11
C ASP A 70 -4.81 13.28 9.56
N ALA A 71 -6.11 13.39 9.31
CA ALA A 71 -6.90 12.30 8.73
C ALA A 71 -6.46 11.96 7.30
N ARG A 72 -6.17 12.97 6.47
CA ARG A 72 -5.62 12.79 5.12
C ARG A 72 -4.25 12.14 5.14
N TYR A 73 -3.40 12.58 6.06
CA TYR A 73 -2.07 11.98 6.23
C TYR A 73 -2.18 10.51 6.66
N GLN A 74 -3.11 10.17 7.53
CA GLN A 74 -3.36 8.79 7.94
C GLN A 74 -3.80 7.92 6.74
N VAL A 75 -4.70 8.41 5.88
CA VAL A 75 -5.06 7.71 4.64
C VAL A 75 -3.84 7.45 3.77
N ALA A 76 -3.01 8.47 3.56
CA ALA A 76 -1.79 8.34 2.75
C ALA A 76 -0.81 7.32 3.34
N LYS A 77 -0.67 7.29 4.66
CA LYS A 77 0.17 6.35 5.39
C LYS A 77 -0.28 4.90 5.17
N GLU A 78 -1.56 4.63 5.33
CA GLU A 78 -2.10 3.28 5.13
C GLU A 78 -2.04 2.84 3.66
N CYS A 79 -2.19 3.77 2.72
CA CYS A 79 -1.95 3.50 1.31
C CYS A 79 -0.47 3.14 1.04
N ALA A 80 0.46 3.84 1.69
CA ALA A 80 1.88 3.53 1.56
C ALA A 80 2.20 2.13 2.10
N ASP A 81 1.63 1.73 3.23
CA ASP A 81 1.79 0.39 3.78
C ASP A 81 1.21 -0.67 2.82
N THR A 82 0.06 -0.41 2.20
CA THR A 82 -0.52 -1.28 1.17
C THR A 82 0.44 -1.46 -0.02
N ILE A 83 1.05 -0.36 -0.52
CA ILE A 83 2.02 -0.41 -1.61
C ILE A 83 3.24 -1.25 -1.22
N ILE A 84 3.75 -1.06 -0.01
CA ILE A 84 4.91 -1.80 0.51
C ILE A 84 4.64 -3.31 0.51
N TYR A 85 3.49 -3.75 1.01
CA TYR A 85 3.11 -5.17 1.00
C TYR A 85 2.79 -5.69 -0.40
N ALA A 86 2.20 -4.88 -1.28
CA ALA A 86 1.98 -5.26 -2.67
C ALA A 86 3.30 -5.54 -3.40
N LEU A 87 4.32 -4.71 -3.18
CA LEU A 87 5.65 -4.93 -3.74
C LEU A 87 6.30 -6.22 -3.22
N LEU A 88 6.14 -6.53 -1.93
CA LEU A 88 6.65 -7.80 -1.36
C LEU A 88 5.95 -9.00 -1.99
N LEU A 89 4.66 -8.93 -2.24
CA LEU A 89 3.92 -10.00 -2.90
C LEU A 89 4.39 -10.21 -4.35
N ILE A 90 4.60 -9.14 -5.11
CA ILE A 90 5.13 -9.22 -6.48
C ILE A 90 6.50 -9.91 -6.49
N GLU A 91 7.39 -9.47 -5.62
CA GLU A 91 8.73 -10.06 -5.49
C GLU A 91 8.66 -11.53 -5.04
N ARG A 92 7.73 -11.86 -4.15
CA ARG A 92 7.56 -13.24 -3.65
C ARG A 92 7.15 -14.22 -4.75
N VAL A 93 6.40 -13.77 -5.73
CA VAL A 93 6.03 -14.62 -6.90
C VAL A 93 7.09 -14.60 -8.00
N GLY A 94 8.24 -13.96 -7.77
CA GLY A 94 9.40 -14.00 -8.66
C GLY A 94 9.31 -13.09 -9.88
N ILE A 95 8.50 -12.05 -9.81
CA ILE A 95 8.32 -11.07 -10.89
C ILE A 95 9.02 -9.76 -10.50
N ASP A 96 9.66 -9.12 -11.48
CA ASP A 96 10.26 -7.80 -11.29
C ASP A 96 9.17 -6.73 -11.19
N SER A 97 9.17 -6.01 -10.07
CA SER A 97 8.14 -5.02 -9.76
C SER A 97 8.10 -3.86 -10.74
N GLU A 98 9.27 -3.36 -11.18
CA GLU A 98 9.34 -2.24 -12.12
C GLU A 98 8.81 -2.65 -13.49
N CYS A 99 9.18 -3.85 -13.95
CA CYS A 99 8.75 -4.39 -15.21
C CYS A 99 7.21 -4.56 -15.27
N VAL A 100 6.63 -5.24 -14.29
CA VAL A 100 5.19 -5.51 -14.29
C VAL A 100 4.36 -4.24 -14.11
N LEU A 101 4.81 -3.28 -13.29
CA LEU A 101 4.11 -2.00 -13.14
C LEU A 101 4.10 -1.21 -14.45
N ARG A 102 5.23 -1.19 -15.16
CA ARG A 102 5.34 -0.56 -16.48
C ARG A 102 4.41 -1.21 -17.49
N GLU A 103 4.45 -2.53 -17.58
CA GLU A 103 3.58 -3.29 -18.49
C GLU A 103 2.11 -3.02 -18.24
N VAL A 104 1.68 -3.13 -17.00
CA VAL A 104 0.27 -2.92 -16.63
C VAL A 104 -0.17 -1.48 -16.90
N PHE A 105 0.64 -0.49 -16.54
CA PHE A 105 0.33 0.92 -16.78
C PHE A 105 0.20 1.22 -18.27
N ASN A 106 1.20 0.80 -19.06
CA ASN A 106 1.21 1.07 -20.50
C ASN A 106 0.08 0.33 -21.23
N ALA A 107 -0.21 -0.91 -20.84
CA ALA A 107 -1.33 -1.67 -21.41
C ALA A 107 -2.68 -0.99 -21.15
N LYS A 108 -2.89 -0.43 -19.96
CA LYS A 108 -4.11 0.32 -19.65
C LYS A 108 -4.21 1.63 -20.45
N SER A 109 -3.12 2.35 -20.58
CA SER A 109 -3.08 3.56 -21.42
C SER A 109 -3.42 3.23 -22.88
N GLU A 110 -2.88 2.14 -23.40
CA GLU A 110 -3.18 1.69 -24.77
C GLU A 110 -4.65 1.29 -24.93
N GLU A 111 -5.20 0.50 -23.99
CA GLU A 111 -6.59 0.05 -23.99
C GLU A 111 -7.58 1.22 -24.07
N TYR A 112 -7.27 2.31 -23.37
CA TYR A 112 -8.14 3.49 -23.32
C TYR A 112 -7.74 4.61 -24.30
N GLY A 113 -6.70 4.42 -25.12
CA GLY A 113 -6.24 5.40 -26.10
C GLY A 113 -5.57 6.62 -25.50
N PHE A 114 -4.98 6.49 -24.29
CA PHE A 114 -4.25 7.57 -23.63
C PHE A 114 -2.78 7.62 -24.08
N PRO A 115 -2.16 8.82 -24.15
CA PRO A 115 -0.78 8.96 -24.59
C PRO A 115 0.27 8.63 -23.51
N GLU A 116 -0.11 8.58 -22.24
CA GLU A 116 0.82 8.40 -21.13
C GLU A 116 1.52 7.04 -21.22
N ARG A 117 2.86 7.07 -21.04
CA ARG A 117 3.74 5.89 -20.96
C ARG A 117 4.80 6.12 -19.90
N ILE A 118 5.26 5.05 -19.29
CA ILE A 118 6.36 5.07 -18.32
C ILE A 118 7.42 4.05 -18.68
#